data_b89dd54e297aaf66b637c4bc875df762
#
_entry.id   b89dd54e297aaf66b637c4bc875df762
#
_cell.length_a   1.000
_cell.length_b   1.000
_cell.length_c   1.000
_cell.angle_alpha   90.00
_cell.angle_beta   90.00
_cell.angle_gamma   90.00
#
_symmetry.space_group_name_H-M   'P 1'
#
loop_
_entity.id
_entity.type
_entity.pdbx_description
1 polymer ?
#
loop_
_entity_poly.entity_id
_entity_poly.type
_entity_poly.pdbx_seq_one_letter_code
_entity_poly.pdbx_strand_id
1 'polypeptide(L)'
;MKKNIAIVFGGYSSESVVSEKSLKGLLSFIDTQRYNLYPVLIARDNWSMVVDEIHYPVNRNDFSAVVNGENVKIDCAYITIHGAPGENGQLQGYFEMIGLPHTTCSLLPSAITFNKFTCNTYLKGFGVAVADSLLIRKGTEVEAKEVAEKLGLPCFVKPNAGGSSFGISKVK
;
A
#
# COMPACT_ATOMS: atom_id res chain seq x y z
N MET A 1 26.79 2.64 14.51
CA MET A 1 25.76 1.59 14.73
C MET A 1 25.00 1.38 13.43
N LYS A 2 24.60 0.14 13.11
CA LYS A 2 23.71 -0.14 11.98
C LYS A 2 22.31 0.44 12.27
N LYS A 3 21.63 0.87 11.21
CA LYS A 3 20.22 1.28 11.29
C LYS A 3 19.29 0.08 11.25
N ASN A 4 18.26 0.11 12.06
CA ASN A 4 17.22 -0.93 12.09
C ASN A 4 16.13 -0.58 11.07
N ILE A 5 15.99 -1.39 10.04
CA ILE A 5 15.02 -1.20 8.96
C ILE A 5 13.91 -2.24 9.09
N ALA A 6 12.69 -1.78 9.29
CA ALA A 6 11.53 -2.66 9.17
C ALA A 6 11.20 -2.90 7.69
N ILE A 7 11.19 -4.14 7.25
CA ILE A 7 10.66 -4.53 5.93
C ILE A 7 9.19 -4.88 6.14
N VAL A 8 8.33 -3.92 5.84
CA VAL A 8 6.89 -3.99 6.12
C VAL A 8 6.18 -4.73 4.99
N PHE A 9 5.58 -5.87 5.29
CA PHE A 9 4.96 -6.78 4.33
C PHE A 9 3.58 -7.29 4.79
N GLY A 10 2.89 -8.07 3.94
CA GLY A 10 1.54 -8.57 4.18
C GLY A 10 0.49 -7.68 3.53
N GLY A 11 -0.39 -7.09 4.33
CA GLY A 11 -1.50 -6.25 3.85
C GLY A 11 -2.86 -6.94 3.93
N TYR A 12 -3.90 -6.23 3.51
CA TYR A 12 -5.30 -6.63 3.67
C TYR A 12 -5.96 -7.06 2.35
N SER A 13 -5.23 -6.97 1.26
CA SER A 13 -5.70 -7.29 -0.08
C SER A 13 -5.26 -8.68 -0.54
N SER A 14 -5.83 -9.14 -1.64
CA SER A 14 -5.39 -10.36 -2.33
C SER A 14 -3.93 -10.28 -2.84
N GLU A 15 -3.32 -9.09 -2.79
CA GLU A 15 -1.96 -8.85 -3.22
C GLU A 15 -0.91 -9.16 -2.12
N SER A 16 -1.33 -9.61 -0.92
CA SER A 16 -0.42 -9.99 0.18
C SER A 16 0.63 -11.02 -0.25
N VAL A 17 0.26 -11.97 -1.11
CA VAL A 17 1.19 -12.96 -1.68
C VAL A 17 2.32 -12.30 -2.48
N VAL A 18 2.03 -11.19 -3.18
CA VAL A 18 3.04 -10.43 -3.92
C VAL A 18 3.99 -9.73 -2.95
N SER A 19 3.45 -9.17 -1.86
CA SER A 19 4.22 -8.54 -0.80
C SER A 19 5.20 -9.51 -0.13
N GLU A 20 4.79 -10.76 0.12
CA GLU A 20 5.67 -11.81 0.66
C GLU A 20 6.83 -12.17 -0.30
N LYS A 21 6.57 -12.21 -1.60
CA LYS A 21 7.64 -12.40 -2.60
C LYS A 21 8.61 -11.22 -2.62
N SER A 22 8.10 -10.01 -2.53
CA SER A 22 8.90 -8.79 -2.45
C SER A 22 9.80 -8.79 -1.21
N LEU A 23 9.28 -9.21 -0.05
CA LEU A 23 10.07 -9.39 1.17
C LEU A 23 11.29 -10.27 0.93
N LYS A 24 11.10 -11.47 0.35
CA LYS A 24 12.19 -12.42 0.09
C LYS A 24 13.28 -11.80 -0.80
N GLY A 25 12.88 -11.08 -1.84
CA GLY A 25 13.80 -10.36 -2.72
C GLY A 25 14.59 -9.30 -1.95
N LEU A 26 13.92 -8.45 -1.18
CA LEU A 26 14.55 -7.36 -0.43
C LEU A 26 15.55 -7.87 0.61
N LEU A 27 15.22 -8.94 1.33
CA LEU A 27 16.14 -9.56 2.30
C LEU A 27 17.43 -10.08 1.65
N SER A 28 17.39 -10.41 0.35
CA SER A 28 18.58 -10.87 -0.40
C SER A 28 19.40 -9.73 -1.01
N PHE A 29 18.83 -8.54 -1.20
CA PHE A 29 19.48 -7.41 -1.90
C PHE A 29 20.02 -6.33 -0.96
N ILE A 30 19.36 -6.10 0.19
CA ILE A 30 19.75 -5.02 1.10
C ILE A 30 21.05 -5.40 1.81
N ASP A 31 21.99 -4.45 1.86
CA ASP A 31 23.30 -4.62 2.49
C ASP A 31 23.18 -4.78 4.01
N THR A 32 23.29 -6.03 4.47
CA THR A 32 23.26 -6.40 5.89
C THR A 32 24.52 -5.98 6.66
N GLN A 33 25.58 -5.51 6.00
CA GLN A 33 26.72 -4.90 6.71
C GLN A 33 26.37 -3.51 7.23
N ARG A 34 25.44 -2.80 6.57
CA ARG A 34 25.02 -1.45 6.92
C ARG A 34 23.73 -1.40 7.74
N TYR A 35 22.83 -2.37 7.55
CA TYR A 35 21.48 -2.37 8.12
C TYR A 35 21.18 -3.68 8.85
N ASN A 36 20.41 -3.57 9.94
CA ASN A 36 19.71 -4.70 10.53
C ASN A 36 18.31 -4.73 9.91
N LEU A 37 17.89 -5.88 9.38
CA LEU A 37 16.61 -6.03 8.69
C LEU A 37 15.63 -6.77 9.58
N TYR A 38 14.46 -6.17 9.79
CA TYR A 38 13.38 -6.75 10.58
C TYR A 38 12.14 -6.88 9.72
N PRO A 39 11.78 -8.07 9.25
CA PRO A 39 10.48 -8.30 8.62
C PRO A 39 9.35 -7.98 9.58
N VAL A 40 8.40 -7.14 9.16
CA VAL A 40 7.23 -6.78 9.97
C VAL A 40 5.96 -7.08 9.18
N LEU A 41 5.23 -8.09 9.65
CA LEU A 41 3.94 -8.48 9.07
C LEU A 41 2.85 -7.51 9.55
N ILE A 42 2.10 -6.97 8.60
CA ILE A 42 0.91 -6.18 8.85
C ILE A 42 -0.31 -6.98 8.38
N ALA A 43 -1.08 -7.48 9.33
CA ALA A 43 -2.37 -8.10 9.10
C ALA A 43 -3.48 -7.31 9.82
N ARG A 44 -4.77 -7.58 9.52
CA ARG A 44 -5.88 -6.80 10.11
C ARG A 44 -5.85 -6.80 11.63
N ASP A 45 -5.63 -7.95 12.21
CA ASP A 45 -5.77 -8.16 13.66
C ASP A 45 -4.41 -8.24 14.36
N ASN A 46 -3.33 -8.45 13.62
CA ASN A 46 -2.00 -8.67 14.19
C ASN A 46 -0.92 -7.94 13.39
N TRP A 47 -0.09 -7.18 14.11
CA TRP A 47 1.16 -6.62 13.60
C TRP A 47 2.31 -7.26 14.37
N SER A 48 3.19 -7.92 13.68
CA SER A 48 4.29 -8.66 14.31
C SER A 48 5.61 -8.50 13.58
N MET A 49 6.66 -8.30 14.35
CA MET A 49 8.04 -8.41 13.88
C MET A 49 8.43 -9.90 13.86
N VAL A 50 8.97 -10.37 12.74
CA VAL A 50 9.29 -11.78 12.54
C VAL A 50 10.80 -11.96 12.60
N VAL A 51 11.28 -12.72 13.60
CA VAL A 51 12.69 -13.06 13.76
C VAL A 51 12.79 -14.55 14.01
N ASP A 52 13.60 -15.27 13.21
CA ASP A 52 13.75 -16.71 13.27
C ASP A 52 12.41 -17.48 13.28
N GLU A 53 11.47 -17.06 12.40
CA GLU A 53 10.11 -17.58 12.30
C GLU A 53 9.21 -17.34 13.52
N ILE A 54 9.71 -16.65 14.55
CA ILE A 54 8.93 -16.28 15.74
C ILE A 54 8.31 -14.89 15.53
N HIS A 55 7.04 -14.76 15.88
CA HIS A 55 6.26 -13.53 15.77
C HIS A 55 6.25 -12.76 17.09
N TYR A 56 6.85 -11.58 17.13
CA TYR A 56 6.87 -10.68 18.28
C TYR A 56 5.88 -9.53 18.04
N PRO A 57 4.90 -9.31 18.95
CA PRO A 57 3.92 -8.24 18.79
C PRO A 57 4.58 -6.87 18.64
N VAL A 58 4.12 -6.08 17.65
CA VAL A 58 4.59 -4.70 17.47
C VAL A 58 3.82 -3.77 18.41
N ASN A 59 4.55 -2.94 19.15
CA ASN A 59 3.98 -1.81 19.88
C ASN A 59 3.53 -0.73 18.86
N ARG A 60 2.23 -0.55 18.72
CA ARG A 60 1.68 0.41 17.76
C ARG A 60 1.84 1.89 18.15
N ASN A 61 2.36 2.19 19.34
CA ASN A 61 2.62 3.58 19.74
C ASN A 61 3.93 4.12 19.14
N ASP A 62 4.92 3.24 18.90
CA ASP A 62 6.25 3.64 18.44
C ASP A 62 6.88 2.69 17.40
N PHE A 63 6.11 1.67 16.97
CA PHE A 63 6.52 0.64 16.01
C PHE A 63 7.72 -0.21 16.46
N SER A 64 7.99 -0.29 17.76
CA SER A 64 9.00 -1.17 18.35
C SER A 64 8.44 -2.58 18.65
N ALA A 65 9.33 -3.52 18.94
CA ALA A 65 8.96 -4.85 19.46
C ALA A 65 9.99 -5.35 20.47
N VAL A 66 9.56 -6.16 21.44
CA VAL A 66 10.47 -6.85 22.36
C VAL A 66 10.84 -8.20 21.75
N VAL A 67 12.05 -8.31 21.24
CA VAL A 67 12.60 -9.51 20.61
C VAL A 67 13.62 -10.15 21.54
N ASN A 68 13.41 -11.39 21.96
CA ASN A 68 14.31 -12.11 22.90
C ASN A 68 14.62 -11.34 24.18
N GLY A 69 13.67 -10.53 24.68
CA GLY A 69 13.83 -9.71 25.87
C GLY A 69 14.46 -8.33 25.64
N GLU A 70 14.92 -8.03 24.42
CA GLU A 70 15.47 -6.73 24.06
C GLU A 70 14.47 -5.87 23.28
N ASN A 71 14.37 -4.59 23.60
CA ASN A 71 13.51 -3.66 22.87
C ASN A 71 14.17 -3.19 21.56
N VAL A 72 13.65 -3.68 20.44
CA VAL A 72 14.10 -3.31 19.10
C VAL A 72 13.30 -2.09 18.61
N LYS A 73 13.97 -0.95 18.50
CA LYS A 73 13.43 0.27 17.89
C LYS A 73 13.76 0.31 16.40
N ILE A 74 12.82 0.78 15.60
CA ILE A 74 12.98 0.91 14.16
C ILE A 74 13.38 2.34 13.79
N ASP A 75 14.37 2.48 12.91
CA ASP A 75 14.85 3.77 12.40
C ASP A 75 14.13 4.18 11.11
N CYS A 76 13.66 3.21 10.32
CA CYS A 76 12.95 3.48 9.07
C CYS A 76 12.08 2.27 8.66
N ALA A 77 10.90 2.54 8.12
CA ALA A 77 10.02 1.52 7.57
C ALA A 77 10.15 1.45 6.03
N TYR A 78 10.55 0.31 5.51
CA TYR A 78 10.53 0.01 4.08
C TYR A 78 9.21 -0.70 3.77
N ILE A 79 8.26 0.01 3.12
CA ILE A 79 6.93 -0.52 2.81
C ILE A 79 6.97 -1.30 1.50
N THR A 80 6.63 -2.60 1.56
CA THR A 80 6.50 -3.48 0.38
C THR A 80 5.09 -4.02 0.19
N ILE A 81 4.13 -3.48 0.92
CA ILE A 81 2.73 -3.90 0.81
C ILE A 81 2.12 -3.34 -0.47
N HIS A 82 1.54 -4.23 -1.27
CA HIS A 82 0.72 -3.89 -2.42
C HIS A 82 -0.75 -3.77 -1.98
N GLY A 83 -1.43 -2.72 -2.44
CA GLY A 83 -2.79 -2.41 -2.02
C GLY A 83 -2.86 -1.83 -0.60
N ALA A 84 -4.03 -1.97 0.03
CA ALA A 84 -4.24 -1.51 1.40
C ALA A 84 -3.54 -2.43 2.43
N PRO A 85 -2.93 -1.85 3.49
CA PRO A 85 -2.85 -0.44 3.84
C PRO A 85 -1.57 0.26 3.32
N GLY A 86 -0.78 -0.36 2.44
CA GLY A 86 0.56 0.08 2.04
C GLY A 86 0.57 1.18 0.97
N GLU A 87 -0.47 1.26 0.12
CA GLU A 87 -0.50 2.20 -1.00
C GLU A 87 -1.61 3.26 -0.89
N ASN A 88 -2.56 3.10 0.04
CA ASN A 88 -3.74 3.96 0.16
C ASN A 88 -3.61 5.11 1.17
N GLY A 89 -2.42 5.36 1.69
CA GLY A 89 -2.13 6.43 2.66
C GLY A 89 -2.30 6.02 4.13
N GLN A 90 -2.86 4.84 4.45
CA GLN A 90 -3.12 4.45 5.82
C GLN A 90 -1.84 4.23 6.64
N LEU A 91 -0.89 3.43 6.13
CA LEU A 91 0.39 3.23 6.80
C LEU A 91 1.25 4.49 6.77
N GLN A 92 1.22 5.24 5.70
CA GLN A 92 1.93 6.51 5.60
C GLN A 92 1.48 7.46 6.71
N GLY A 93 0.16 7.66 6.86
CA GLY A 93 -0.39 8.50 7.93
C GLY A 93 -0.04 8.00 9.32
N TYR A 94 -0.06 6.68 9.55
CA TYR A 94 0.37 6.11 10.81
C TYR A 94 1.86 6.39 11.09
N PHE A 95 2.76 6.17 10.12
CA PHE A 95 4.18 6.44 10.29
C PHE A 95 4.49 7.93 10.47
N GLU A 96 3.76 8.81 9.76
CA GLU A 96 3.86 10.25 9.95
C GLU A 96 3.44 10.67 11.36
N MET A 97 2.36 10.08 11.90
CA MET A 97 1.87 10.38 13.27
C MET A 97 2.87 10.00 14.35
N ILE A 98 3.57 8.87 14.20
CA ILE A 98 4.60 8.44 15.17
C ILE A 98 6.00 8.97 14.85
N GLY A 99 6.17 9.76 13.81
CA GLY A 99 7.45 10.33 13.39
C GLY A 99 8.45 9.29 12.84
N LEU A 100 7.99 8.15 12.34
CA LEU A 100 8.84 7.11 11.76
C LEU A 100 9.08 7.36 10.27
N PRO A 101 10.33 7.61 9.82
CA PRO A 101 10.67 7.70 8.40
C PRO A 101 10.26 6.44 7.63
N HIS A 102 9.79 6.62 6.39
CA HIS A 102 9.37 5.51 5.53
C HIS A 102 9.70 5.76 4.05
N THR A 103 9.71 4.70 3.24
CA THR A 103 10.24 4.71 1.87
C THR A 103 9.22 5.10 0.79
N THR A 104 7.97 5.38 1.12
CA THR A 104 6.95 5.78 0.14
C THR A 104 6.69 7.29 0.20
N CYS A 105 5.87 7.81 -0.72
CA CYS A 105 5.38 9.17 -0.60
C CYS A 105 4.49 9.33 0.65
N SER A 106 4.21 10.57 1.04
CA SER A 106 3.38 10.88 2.21
C SER A 106 1.91 10.46 2.03
N LEU A 107 1.11 10.58 3.11
CA LEU A 107 -0.29 10.19 3.15
C LEU A 107 -1.11 10.72 1.99
N LEU A 108 -1.07 12.04 1.74
CA LEU A 108 -1.96 12.67 0.76
C LEU A 108 -1.72 12.20 -0.68
N PRO A 109 -0.49 12.21 -1.22
CA PRO A 109 -0.24 11.66 -2.56
C PRO A 109 -0.58 10.18 -2.65
N SER A 110 -0.29 9.37 -1.62
CA SER A 110 -0.66 7.95 -1.60
C SER A 110 -2.18 7.76 -1.72
N ALA A 111 -2.95 8.49 -0.92
CA ALA A 111 -4.42 8.38 -0.92
C ALA A 111 -5.03 8.83 -2.26
N ILE A 112 -4.54 9.94 -2.83
CA ILE A 112 -5.02 10.45 -4.12
C ILE A 112 -4.70 9.47 -5.25
N THR A 113 -3.45 9.01 -5.36
CA THR A 113 -3.00 8.18 -6.48
C THR A 113 -3.58 6.78 -6.44
N PHE A 114 -3.87 6.24 -5.26
CA PHE A 114 -4.51 4.94 -5.11
C PHE A 114 -5.98 4.92 -5.56
N ASN A 115 -6.66 6.07 -5.47
CA ASN A 115 -8.05 6.24 -5.91
C ASN A 115 -8.08 6.77 -7.35
N LYS A 116 -8.36 5.90 -8.32
CA LYS A 116 -8.26 6.22 -9.75
C LYS A 116 -9.13 7.41 -10.18
N PHE A 117 -10.37 7.47 -9.71
CA PHE A 117 -11.28 8.56 -10.05
C PHE A 117 -10.82 9.89 -9.43
N THR A 118 -10.42 9.86 -8.17
CA THR A 118 -9.89 11.04 -7.49
C THR A 118 -8.60 11.52 -8.13
N CYS A 119 -7.68 10.61 -8.48
CA CYS A 119 -6.43 10.94 -9.16
C CYS A 119 -6.68 11.63 -10.51
N ASN A 120 -7.54 11.06 -11.34
CA ASN A 120 -7.90 11.66 -12.64
C ASN A 120 -8.55 13.04 -12.47
N THR A 121 -9.49 13.17 -11.53
CA THR A 121 -10.16 14.45 -11.26
C THR A 121 -9.17 15.51 -10.77
N TYR A 122 -8.27 15.14 -9.89
CA TYR A 122 -7.22 16.00 -9.36
C TYR A 122 -6.30 16.50 -10.48
N LEU A 123 -5.76 15.56 -11.29
CA LEU A 123 -4.85 15.89 -12.39
C LEU A 123 -5.52 16.74 -13.48
N LYS A 124 -6.80 16.48 -13.79
CA LYS A 124 -7.58 17.29 -14.74
C LYS A 124 -7.70 18.75 -14.29
N GLY A 125 -7.80 18.97 -12.96
CA GLY A 125 -7.83 20.31 -12.36
C GLY A 125 -6.53 21.12 -12.57
N PHE A 126 -5.41 20.44 -12.85
CA PHE A 126 -4.12 21.05 -13.19
C PHE A 126 -3.82 21.06 -14.70
N GLY A 127 -4.81 20.81 -15.55
CA GLY A 127 -4.65 20.83 -17.01
C GLY A 127 -3.96 19.59 -17.58
N VAL A 128 -3.74 18.54 -16.79
CA VAL A 128 -3.18 17.26 -17.30
C VAL A 128 -4.26 16.51 -18.09
N ALA A 129 -3.92 16.10 -19.30
CA ALA A 129 -4.81 15.29 -20.12
C ALA A 129 -5.00 13.89 -19.50
N VAL A 130 -6.22 13.56 -19.14
CA VAL A 130 -6.61 12.28 -18.56
C VAL A 130 -7.84 11.74 -19.28
N ALA A 131 -7.99 10.41 -19.28
CA ALA A 131 -9.18 9.79 -19.85
C ALA A 131 -10.43 10.19 -19.05
N ASP A 132 -11.55 10.43 -19.76
CA ASP A 132 -12.83 10.62 -19.12
C ASP A 132 -13.23 9.38 -18.32
N SER A 133 -13.87 9.61 -17.19
CA SER A 133 -14.23 8.53 -16.28
C SER A 133 -15.55 8.82 -15.57
N LEU A 134 -16.26 7.74 -15.22
CA LEU A 134 -17.47 7.75 -14.42
C LEU A 134 -17.23 6.95 -13.15
N LEU A 135 -17.59 7.50 -12.00
CA LEU A 135 -17.57 6.77 -10.74
C LEU A 135 -18.96 6.16 -10.49
N ILE A 136 -19.04 4.84 -10.57
CA ILE A 136 -20.25 4.10 -10.22
C ILE A 136 -20.10 3.60 -8.80
N ARG A 137 -21.02 3.98 -7.92
CA ARG A 137 -21.04 3.55 -6.53
C ARG A 137 -21.89 2.29 -6.37
N LYS A 138 -21.61 1.49 -5.35
CA LYS A 138 -22.45 0.32 -5.02
C LYS A 138 -23.90 0.77 -4.77
N GLY A 139 -24.85 0.08 -5.44
CA GLY A 139 -26.28 0.41 -5.35
C GLY A 139 -26.75 1.52 -6.31
N THR A 140 -25.86 2.08 -7.14
CA THR A 140 -26.28 3.00 -8.20
C THR A 140 -26.65 2.19 -9.44
N GLU A 141 -27.87 2.38 -9.92
CA GLU A 141 -28.26 1.87 -11.23
C GLU A 141 -27.69 2.77 -12.32
N VAL A 142 -27.10 2.18 -13.34
CA VAL A 142 -26.47 2.91 -14.44
C VAL A 142 -26.82 2.20 -15.75
N GLU A 143 -27.42 2.94 -16.66
CA GLU A 143 -27.75 2.44 -17.99
C GLU A 143 -26.48 2.33 -18.84
N ALA A 144 -26.24 1.14 -19.40
CA ALA A 144 -25.06 0.88 -20.23
C ALA A 144 -24.96 1.84 -21.43
N LYS A 145 -26.11 2.23 -22.00
CA LYS A 145 -26.20 3.19 -23.10
C LYS A 145 -25.66 4.56 -22.70
N GLU A 146 -26.04 5.08 -21.54
CA GLU A 146 -25.56 6.38 -21.03
C GLU A 146 -24.04 6.38 -20.81
N VAL A 147 -23.49 5.26 -20.31
CA VAL A 147 -22.05 5.09 -20.15
C VAL A 147 -21.34 5.11 -21.50
N ALA A 148 -21.87 4.39 -22.49
CA ALA A 148 -21.30 4.32 -23.83
C ALA A 148 -21.36 5.69 -24.55
N GLU A 149 -22.47 6.42 -24.41
CA GLU A 149 -22.61 7.78 -24.99
C GLU A 149 -21.62 8.76 -24.37
N LYS A 150 -21.36 8.65 -23.05
CA LYS A 150 -20.49 9.60 -22.32
C LYS A 150 -19.01 9.29 -22.48
N LEU A 151 -18.62 8.03 -22.50
CA LEU A 151 -17.21 7.61 -22.52
C LEU A 151 -16.73 7.10 -23.88
N GLY A 152 -17.65 6.73 -24.77
CA GLY A 152 -17.33 6.00 -25.99
C GLY A 152 -17.00 4.52 -25.74
N LEU A 153 -16.90 3.76 -26.83
CA LEU A 153 -16.45 2.36 -26.83
C LEU A 153 -15.22 2.22 -27.73
N PRO A 154 -14.24 1.36 -27.37
CA PRO A 154 -14.23 0.50 -26.19
C PRO A 154 -13.87 1.25 -24.90
N CYS A 155 -14.48 0.87 -23.80
CA CYS A 155 -14.15 1.42 -22.47
C CYS A 155 -13.71 0.33 -21.50
N PHE A 156 -13.20 0.74 -20.32
CA PHE A 156 -12.75 -0.19 -19.29
C PHE A 156 -13.54 0.01 -18.00
N VAL A 157 -14.07 -1.08 -17.45
CA VAL A 157 -14.63 -1.13 -16.10
C VAL A 157 -13.55 -1.67 -15.17
N LYS A 158 -13.28 -0.97 -14.06
CA LYS A 158 -12.23 -1.37 -13.12
C LYS A 158 -12.56 -0.91 -11.70
N PRO A 159 -12.06 -1.60 -10.65
CA PRO A 159 -12.16 -1.12 -9.28
C PRO A 159 -11.53 0.27 -9.15
N ASN A 160 -12.20 1.16 -8.42
CA ASN A 160 -11.70 2.52 -8.20
C ASN A 160 -10.43 2.52 -7.34
N ALA A 161 -10.37 1.65 -6.32
CA ALA A 161 -9.21 1.43 -5.45
C ALA A 161 -8.71 -0.01 -5.61
N GLY A 162 -7.42 -0.18 -5.88
CA GLY A 162 -6.78 -1.49 -6.11
C GLY A 162 -5.72 -1.40 -7.20
N GLY A 163 -4.86 -2.40 -7.27
CA GLY A 163 -3.73 -2.46 -8.18
C GLY A 163 -3.69 -3.74 -9.02
N SER A 164 -2.54 -4.01 -9.64
CA SER A 164 -2.19 -5.25 -10.36
C SER A 164 -3.23 -5.74 -11.37
N SER A 165 -4.02 -4.84 -11.94
CA SER A 165 -5.07 -5.14 -12.93
C SER A 165 -6.18 -6.10 -12.46
N PHE A 166 -6.31 -6.37 -11.17
CA PHE A 166 -7.40 -7.18 -10.65
C PHE A 166 -8.77 -6.52 -10.89
N GLY A 167 -9.73 -7.31 -11.38
CA GLY A 167 -11.10 -6.87 -11.61
C GLY A 167 -11.28 -5.87 -12.75
N ILE A 168 -10.36 -5.83 -13.71
CA ILE A 168 -10.48 -4.99 -14.92
C ILE A 168 -11.17 -5.77 -16.04
N SER A 169 -12.17 -5.16 -16.66
CA SER A 169 -12.85 -5.69 -17.83
C SER A 169 -12.87 -4.65 -18.95
N LYS A 170 -12.60 -5.08 -20.18
CA LYS A 170 -12.78 -4.27 -21.39
C LYS A 170 -14.15 -4.51 -21.98
N VAL A 171 -14.90 -3.45 -22.20
CA VAL A 171 -16.22 -3.45 -22.81
C VAL A 171 -16.07 -2.91 -24.24
N LYS A 172 -16.71 -3.63 -25.21
CA LYS A 172 -16.69 -3.29 -26.65
C LYS A 172 -18.06 -2.89 -27.12
#